data_c466fc5db51e2f36f2ff49b4d60d5daf
#
_entry.id   c466fc5db51e2f36f2ff49b4d60d5daf
#
_cell.length_a   1.000
_cell.length_b   1.000
_cell.length_c   1.000
_cell.angle_alpha   90.00
_cell.angle_beta   90.00
_cell.angle_gamma   90.00
#
_symmetry.space_group_name_H-M   'P 1'
#
loop_
_entity.id
_entity.type
_entity.pdbx_description
1 polymer ?
#
loop_
_entity_poly.entity_id
_entity_poly.type
_entity_poly.pdbx_seq_one_letter_code
_entity_poly.pdbx_strand_id
1 'polypeptide(L)'
;VQAGTICTVTGLSQTYIGQGLGVETEQTHPLLEPVMSYRVLPEQENQMNTVIEKLHLLEEEDPLLQVKWNPHTKELTAHVMGPVQIEILERIMKERYDINVTFGKGRILYKETIAPEAQPVEGVGHYEPLRHYAEVHLLLQPGEPGSGFVCDTDCSEDELDRNWQRLVLTHLMEKEYRGVLLGAPVTDIHVTLKSGRAHQKHTEGGDFRQATYRAVRQGLMQADCRILEPFMEFRLELPEEYVGRAMTDLSNAGAVFRNEVERAGYSVLKGRAPMETIGDYGQMVISYTRGQGIWSMTFDGYGPCHNPEEVMEECGYDPERDVYNTADSVFCAHGAGFVVPWYEVPEYMHLPGILSQRRMQEDALAKEIGRRKQTTITTTLGTEEVDAIIDRASGANRRRDKQEAGSVQKPVARTVEAKPYEYLSLIHISEPT
;
A
#
# COMPACT_ATOMS: atom_id res chain seq x y z
N VAL A 1 34.20 -8.59 -28.84
CA VAL A 1 33.31 -7.43 -29.07
C VAL A 1 33.98 -6.20 -28.47
N GLN A 2 34.02 -5.08 -29.15
CA GLN A 2 34.57 -3.83 -28.63
C GLN A 2 33.60 -3.13 -27.69
N ALA A 3 34.11 -2.36 -26.70
CA ALA A 3 33.30 -1.57 -25.84
C ALA A 3 32.40 -0.60 -26.63
N GLY A 4 31.12 -0.49 -26.28
CA GLY A 4 30.13 0.32 -26.96
C GLY A 4 29.42 -0.38 -28.15
N THR A 5 29.74 -1.64 -28.45
CA THR A 5 29.05 -2.42 -29.49
C THR A 5 27.78 -3.08 -28.90
N ILE A 6 26.65 -2.88 -29.54
CA ILE A 6 25.41 -3.63 -29.23
C ILE A 6 25.56 -5.03 -29.81
N CYS A 7 25.39 -6.05 -28.98
CA CYS A 7 25.52 -7.44 -29.40
C CYS A 7 24.51 -8.34 -28.70
N THR A 8 24.19 -9.47 -29.31
CA THR A 8 23.40 -10.54 -28.70
C THR A 8 24.32 -11.58 -28.11
N VAL A 9 24.07 -11.97 -26.86
CA VAL A 9 24.80 -13.04 -26.17
C VAL A 9 23.87 -14.24 -26.01
N THR A 10 24.31 -15.40 -26.43
CA THR A 10 23.58 -16.66 -26.32
C THR A 10 24.24 -17.60 -25.31
N GLY A 11 23.50 -18.56 -24.77
CA GLY A 11 24.00 -19.58 -23.85
C GLY A 11 23.90 -19.19 -22.36
N LEU A 12 23.25 -18.08 -22.03
CA LEU A 12 22.92 -17.68 -20.66
C LEU A 12 21.58 -18.30 -20.25
N SER A 13 21.61 -19.46 -19.58
CA SER A 13 20.41 -20.23 -19.26
C SER A 13 19.73 -19.83 -17.94
N GLN A 14 20.32 -18.93 -17.16
CA GLN A 14 19.81 -18.51 -15.85
C GLN A 14 19.60 -17.00 -15.74
N THR A 15 19.58 -16.30 -16.87
CA THR A 15 19.30 -14.86 -16.90
C THR A 15 17.81 -14.60 -17.14
N TYR A 16 17.34 -13.49 -16.62
CA TYR A 16 15.99 -13.01 -16.83
C TYR A 16 15.99 -11.56 -17.33
N ILE A 17 14.86 -11.14 -17.89
CA ILE A 17 14.70 -9.77 -18.43
C ILE A 17 14.81 -8.74 -17.31
N GLY A 18 15.60 -7.69 -17.54
CA GLY A 18 15.88 -6.64 -16.57
C GLY A 18 17.02 -6.93 -15.60
N GLN A 19 17.62 -8.12 -15.69
CA GLN A 19 18.78 -8.44 -14.86
C GLN A 19 20.04 -7.67 -15.31
N GLY A 20 20.67 -6.97 -14.37
CA GLY A 20 21.97 -6.35 -14.60
C GLY A 20 23.08 -7.39 -14.82
N LEU A 21 23.98 -7.14 -15.76
CA LEU A 21 25.10 -8.03 -16.07
C LEU A 21 26.42 -7.33 -15.75
N GLY A 22 27.35 -8.06 -15.13
CA GLY A 22 28.71 -7.58 -14.82
C GLY A 22 28.73 -6.63 -13.64
N VAL A 23 28.98 -5.34 -13.88
CA VAL A 23 29.04 -4.30 -12.83
C VAL A 23 27.69 -3.66 -12.50
N GLU A 24 26.68 -3.91 -13.32
CA GLU A 24 25.32 -3.44 -13.08
C GLU A 24 24.64 -4.36 -12.08
N THR A 25 24.23 -3.81 -10.94
CA THR A 25 23.59 -4.56 -9.85
C THR A 25 22.09 -4.28 -9.73
N GLU A 26 21.60 -3.24 -10.40
CA GLU A 26 20.20 -2.83 -10.30
C GLU A 26 19.34 -3.51 -11.35
N GLN A 27 18.17 -3.98 -10.92
CA GLN A 27 17.11 -4.41 -11.82
C GLN A 27 16.43 -3.18 -12.41
N THR A 28 16.34 -3.09 -13.71
CA THR A 28 15.50 -2.09 -14.36
C THR A 28 14.05 -2.49 -14.18
N HIS A 29 13.30 -1.74 -13.39
CA HIS A 29 11.85 -1.90 -13.34
C HIS A 29 11.25 -1.45 -14.67
N PRO A 30 10.27 -2.20 -15.21
CA PRO A 30 9.60 -1.80 -16.44
C PRO A 30 8.90 -0.45 -16.23
N LEU A 31 9.04 0.44 -17.21
CA LEU A 31 8.39 1.76 -17.21
C LEU A 31 6.86 1.69 -17.39
N LEU A 32 6.38 0.57 -17.92
CA LEU A 32 4.96 0.33 -18.18
C LEU A 32 4.53 -0.91 -17.42
N GLU A 33 3.43 -0.79 -16.67
CA GLU A 33 2.79 -1.92 -16.01
C GLU A 33 1.47 -2.24 -16.71
N PRO A 34 1.12 -3.52 -16.91
CA PRO A 34 -0.19 -3.88 -17.41
C PRO A 34 -1.25 -3.55 -16.35
N VAL A 35 -2.33 -2.94 -16.81
CA VAL A 35 -3.45 -2.50 -15.94
C VAL A 35 -4.71 -3.33 -16.14
N MET A 36 -4.66 -4.27 -17.08
CA MET A 36 -5.78 -5.12 -17.46
C MET A 36 -5.38 -6.60 -17.44
N SER A 37 -6.27 -7.42 -16.93
CA SER A 37 -6.20 -8.87 -17.01
C SER A 37 -7.25 -9.39 -17.99
N TYR A 38 -6.86 -10.24 -18.90
CA TYR A 38 -7.76 -10.84 -19.89
C TYR A 38 -7.81 -12.35 -19.74
N ARG A 39 -9.00 -12.89 -19.82
CA ARG A 39 -9.21 -14.33 -19.87
C ARG A 39 -8.80 -14.86 -21.23
N VAL A 40 -7.91 -15.86 -21.26
CA VAL A 40 -7.48 -16.53 -22.49
C VAL A 40 -8.39 -17.71 -22.75
N LEU A 41 -8.97 -17.75 -23.94
CA LEU A 41 -9.91 -18.78 -24.39
C LEU A 41 -9.32 -19.55 -25.58
N PRO A 42 -8.90 -20.80 -25.40
CA PRO A 42 -8.51 -21.64 -26.53
C PRO A 42 -9.72 -22.00 -27.37
N GLU A 43 -9.53 -22.12 -28.69
CA GLU A 43 -10.59 -22.56 -29.61
C GLU A 43 -11.11 -23.96 -29.26
N GLN A 44 -10.25 -24.81 -28.70
CA GLN A 44 -10.57 -26.17 -28.25
C GLN A 44 -10.17 -26.35 -26.78
N GLU A 45 -11.11 -26.75 -25.94
CA GLU A 45 -10.88 -26.93 -24.49
C GLU A 45 -9.79 -27.94 -24.16
N ASN A 46 -9.61 -28.98 -25.01
CA ASN A 46 -8.58 -30.00 -24.83
C ASN A 46 -7.16 -29.46 -25.01
N GLN A 47 -6.99 -28.28 -25.58
CA GLN A 47 -5.68 -27.61 -25.78
C GLN A 47 -5.25 -26.75 -24.59
N MET A 48 -6.06 -26.63 -23.54
CA MET A 48 -5.81 -25.72 -22.41
C MET A 48 -4.40 -25.90 -21.82
N ASN A 49 -3.98 -27.13 -21.54
CA ASN A 49 -2.64 -27.39 -20.99
C ASN A 49 -1.51 -26.95 -21.92
N THR A 50 -1.70 -27.14 -23.23
CA THR A 50 -0.72 -26.71 -24.24
C THR A 50 -0.69 -25.19 -24.33
N VAL A 51 -1.84 -24.54 -24.27
CA VAL A 51 -1.93 -23.07 -24.24
C VAL A 51 -1.22 -22.50 -23.01
N ILE A 52 -1.44 -23.07 -21.83
CA ILE A 52 -0.75 -22.67 -20.59
C ILE A 52 0.78 -22.80 -20.77
N GLU A 53 1.27 -23.94 -21.26
CA GLU A 53 2.70 -24.17 -21.52
C GLU A 53 3.28 -23.12 -22.48
N LYS A 54 2.59 -22.83 -23.58
CA LYS A 54 3.10 -21.89 -24.59
C LYS A 54 3.02 -20.43 -24.13
N LEU A 55 2.02 -20.07 -23.32
CA LEU A 55 1.96 -18.73 -22.72
C LEU A 55 3.05 -18.55 -21.67
N HIS A 56 3.40 -19.57 -20.88
CA HIS A 56 4.54 -19.48 -19.97
C HIS A 56 5.87 -19.31 -20.72
N LEU A 57 6.03 -19.92 -21.92
CA LEU A 57 7.20 -19.63 -22.75
C LEU A 57 7.23 -18.18 -23.26
N LEU A 58 6.07 -17.59 -23.55
CA LEU A 58 5.99 -16.17 -23.90
C LEU A 58 6.21 -15.26 -22.69
N GLU A 59 5.80 -15.71 -21.50
CA GLU A 59 6.08 -15.00 -20.23
C GLU A 59 7.59 -14.93 -19.92
N GLU A 60 8.37 -15.95 -20.33
CA GLU A 60 9.84 -15.89 -20.26
C GLU A 60 10.40 -14.76 -21.16
N GLU A 61 9.73 -14.47 -22.30
CA GLU A 61 10.10 -13.38 -23.21
C GLU A 61 9.52 -12.03 -22.76
N ASP A 62 8.35 -12.01 -22.09
CA ASP A 62 7.68 -10.83 -21.54
C ASP A 62 7.09 -11.13 -20.14
N PRO A 63 7.86 -10.95 -19.06
CA PRO A 63 7.41 -11.24 -17.69
C PRO A 63 6.19 -10.46 -17.24
N LEU A 64 5.84 -9.37 -17.94
CA LEU A 64 4.66 -8.57 -17.65
C LEU A 64 3.35 -9.28 -18.00
N LEU A 65 3.39 -10.32 -18.80
CA LEU A 65 2.21 -11.14 -19.16
C LEU A 65 1.58 -11.81 -17.93
N GLN A 66 2.36 -12.11 -16.88
CA GLN A 66 1.90 -12.71 -15.63
C GLN A 66 0.76 -13.73 -15.84
N VAL A 67 1.08 -14.82 -16.52
CA VAL A 67 0.13 -15.87 -16.87
C VAL A 67 -0.31 -16.61 -15.61
N LYS A 68 -1.61 -16.59 -15.30
CA LYS A 68 -2.17 -17.23 -14.10
C LYS A 68 -3.25 -18.25 -14.47
N TRP A 69 -3.08 -19.49 -14.01
CA TRP A 69 -4.08 -20.53 -14.10
C TRP A 69 -4.77 -20.73 -12.77
N ASN A 70 -6.11 -20.60 -12.76
CA ASN A 70 -6.93 -20.92 -11.60
C ASN A 70 -7.59 -22.31 -11.80
N PRO A 71 -7.16 -23.35 -11.06
CA PRO A 71 -7.70 -24.69 -11.22
C PRO A 71 -9.15 -24.84 -10.75
N HIS A 72 -9.64 -23.97 -9.85
CA HIS A 72 -11.00 -24.03 -9.33
C HIS A 72 -12.02 -23.47 -10.32
N THR A 73 -11.73 -22.31 -10.90
CA THR A 73 -12.58 -21.70 -11.92
C THR A 73 -12.28 -22.17 -13.32
N LYS A 74 -11.17 -22.90 -13.51
CA LYS A 74 -10.63 -23.30 -14.82
C LYS A 74 -10.42 -22.10 -15.76
N GLU A 75 -9.99 -21.00 -15.19
CA GLU A 75 -9.71 -19.78 -15.92
C GLU A 75 -8.22 -19.58 -16.09
N LEU A 76 -7.81 -19.32 -17.33
CA LEU A 76 -6.47 -18.89 -17.70
C LEU A 76 -6.53 -17.39 -17.97
N THR A 77 -5.70 -16.63 -17.29
CA THR A 77 -5.63 -15.18 -17.46
C THR A 77 -4.20 -14.74 -17.78
N ALA A 78 -4.09 -13.67 -18.57
CA ALA A 78 -2.83 -13.00 -18.86
C ALA A 78 -3.02 -11.48 -18.69
N HIS A 79 -1.97 -10.82 -18.21
CA HIS A 79 -1.95 -9.36 -18.09
C HIS A 79 -1.50 -8.75 -19.41
N VAL A 80 -2.23 -7.75 -19.89
CA VAL A 80 -1.89 -7.04 -21.14
C VAL A 80 -2.12 -5.54 -21.00
N MET A 81 -1.37 -4.77 -21.75
CA MET A 81 -1.42 -3.31 -21.73
C MET A 81 -2.56 -2.75 -22.57
N GLY A 82 -3.11 -3.53 -23.50
CA GLY A 82 -4.19 -3.05 -24.38
C GLY A 82 -4.46 -3.93 -25.59
N PRO A 83 -5.42 -3.52 -26.44
CA PRO A 83 -5.92 -4.32 -27.58
C PRO A 83 -4.84 -4.71 -28.60
N VAL A 84 -3.89 -3.83 -28.85
CA VAL A 84 -2.80 -4.10 -29.81
C VAL A 84 -1.93 -5.28 -29.36
N GLN A 85 -1.64 -5.37 -28.06
CA GLN A 85 -0.87 -6.51 -27.50
C GLN A 85 -1.67 -7.81 -27.63
N ILE A 86 -3.00 -7.76 -27.46
CA ILE A 86 -3.88 -8.91 -27.66
C ILE A 86 -3.74 -9.45 -29.09
N GLU A 87 -3.90 -8.59 -30.08
CA GLU A 87 -3.77 -8.98 -31.50
C GLU A 87 -2.39 -9.58 -31.82
N ILE A 88 -1.34 -9.04 -31.20
CA ILE A 88 0.03 -9.56 -31.32
C ILE A 88 0.14 -10.95 -30.70
N LEU A 89 -0.39 -11.15 -29.49
CA LEU A 89 -0.37 -12.44 -28.80
C LEU A 89 -1.17 -13.52 -29.55
N GLU A 90 -2.36 -13.19 -30.04
CA GLU A 90 -3.16 -14.10 -30.89
C GLU A 90 -2.40 -14.53 -32.14
N ARG A 91 -1.75 -13.58 -32.79
CA ARG A 91 -0.93 -13.85 -33.99
C ARG A 91 0.30 -14.70 -33.65
N ILE A 92 1.03 -14.40 -32.56
CA ILE A 92 2.20 -15.19 -32.15
C ILE A 92 1.78 -16.62 -31.80
N MET A 93 0.69 -16.81 -31.05
CA MET A 93 0.16 -18.13 -30.72
C MET A 93 -0.18 -18.92 -31.98
N LYS A 94 -0.76 -18.27 -32.99
CA LYS A 94 -1.07 -18.89 -34.27
C LYS A 94 0.18 -19.20 -35.10
N GLU A 95 1.06 -18.22 -35.31
CA GLU A 95 2.22 -18.37 -36.21
C GLU A 95 3.32 -19.27 -35.65
N ARG A 96 3.62 -19.19 -34.34
CA ARG A 96 4.70 -20.01 -33.73
C ARG A 96 4.24 -21.39 -33.32
N TYR A 97 3.01 -21.52 -32.83
CA TYR A 97 2.55 -22.75 -32.16
C TYR A 97 1.37 -23.40 -32.85
N ASP A 98 0.81 -22.80 -33.90
CA ASP A 98 -0.40 -23.22 -34.63
C ASP A 98 -1.63 -23.42 -33.71
N ILE A 99 -1.73 -22.58 -32.70
CA ILE A 99 -2.83 -22.59 -31.73
C ILE A 99 -3.64 -21.30 -31.90
N ASN A 100 -4.97 -21.46 -32.06
CA ASN A 100 -5.88 -20.32 -32.05
C ASN A 100 -6.34 -20.08 -30.60
N VAL A 101 -6.14 -18.86 -30.13
CA VAL A 101 -6.66 -18.35 -28.87
C VAL A 101 -7.45 -17.07 -29.11
N THR A 102 -8.39 -16.77 -28.25
CA THR A 102 -9.09 -15.49 -28.21
C THR A 102 -9.06 -14.96 -26.79
N PHE A 103 -9.17 -13.64 -26.64
CA PHE A 103 -9.19 -12.99 -25.35
C PHE A 103 -10.62 -12.53 -25.03
N GLY A 104 -11.07 -12.83 -23.83
CA GLY A 104 -12.38 -12.42 -23.31
C GLY A 104 -12.41 -10.94 -22.95
N LYS A 105 -13.46 -10.52 -22.23
CA LYS A 105 -13.55 -9.15 -21.71
C LYS A 105 -12.41 -8.90 -20.71
N GLY A 106 -11.73 -7.76 -20.84
CA GLY A 106 -10.71 -7.32 -19.90
C GLY A 106 -11.31 -6.99 -18.54
N ARG A 107 -10.55 -7.26 -17.49
CA ARG A 107 -10.85 -6.87 -16.12
C ARG A 107 -9.77 -5.94 -15.61
N ILE A 108 -10.15 -4.90 -14.91
CA ILE A 108 -9.20 -3.98 -14.28
C ILE A 108 -8.39 -4.72 -13.22
N LEU A 109 -7.11 -4.42 -13.17
CA LEU A 109 -6.21 -4.90 -12.12
C LEU A 109 -6.23 -3.92 -10.95
N TYR A 110 -7.09 -4.20 -9.98
CA TYR A 110 -7.12 -3.45 -8.73
C TYR A 110 -5.96 -3.83 -7.83
N LYS A 111 -5.58 -2.91 -6.94
CA LYS A 111 -4.68 -3.15 -5.81
C LYS A 111 -5.40 -2.76 -4.52
N GLU A 112 -4.86 -3.15 -3.38
CA GLU A 112 -5.36 -2.75 -2.06
C GLU A 112 -4.25 -2.11 -1.25
N THR A 113 -4.60 -1.15 -0.40
CA THR A 113 -3.67 -0.49 0.52
C THR A 113 -4.37 -0.19 1.85
N ILE A 114 -3.60 0.21 2.85
CA ILE A 114 -4.13 0.84 4.06
C ILE A 114 -4.39 2.31 3.75
N ALA A 115 -5.55 2.83 4.15
CA ALA A 115 -5.90 4.23 3.90
C ALA A 115 -4.83 5.17 4.50
N PRO A 116 -4.39 6.23 3.78
CA PRO A 116 -3.32 7.12 4.25
C PRO A 116 -3.60 7.78 5.60
N GLU A 117 -4.86 8.00 5.91
CA GLU A 117 -5.33 8.57 7.18
C GLU A 117 -5.53 7.55 8.30
N ALA A 118 -5.38 6.26 8.00
CA ALA A 118 -5.59 5.19 8.98
C ALA A 118 -4.52 5.20 10.08
N GLN A 119 -4.94 4.82 11.27
CA GLN A 119 -4.01 4.61 12.37
C GLN A 119 -3.22 3.31 12.14
N PRO A 120 -1.95 3.27 12.57
CA PRO A 120 -1.18 2.04 12.57
C PRO A 120 -1.90 0.91 13.30
N VAL A 121 -1.85 -0.29 12.75
CA VAL A 121 -2.44 -1.48 13.37
C VAL A 121 -1.36 -2.50 13.71
N GLU A 122 -1.61 -3.26 14.78
CA GLU A 122 -0.76 -4.38 15.16
C GLU A 122 -1.32 -5.67 14.56
N GLY A 123 -0.52 -6.34 13.75
CA GLY A 123 -0.81 -7.67 13.24
C GLY A 123 -0.10 -8.74 14.05
N VAL A 124 -0.85 -9.67 14.64
CA VAL A 124 -0.31 -10.76 15.44
C VAL A 124 -0.56 -12.09 14.76
N GLY A 125 0.50 -12.86 14.59
CA GLY A 125 0.42 -14.22 14.07
C GLY A 125 1.07 -15.20 15.04
N HIS A 126 0.32 -16.21 15.44
CA HIS A 126 0.80 -17.28 16.30
C HIS A 126 0.63 -18.63 15.60
N TYR A 127 1.66 -19.47 15.68
CA TYR A 127 1.63 -20.81 15.11
C TYR A 127 2.25 -21.84 16.05
N GLU A 128 1.40 -22.63 16.69
CA GLU A 128 1.78 -23.63 17.70
C GLU A 128 1.01 -24.95 17.53
N PRO A 129 1.09 -25.64 16.38
CA PRO A 129 0.53 -26.97 16.23
C PRO A 129 1.50 -28.00 16.81
N LEU A 130 1.26 -28.48 18.02
CA LEU A 130 2.00 -29.53 18.73
C LEU A 130 3.50 -29.67 18.38
N ARG A 131 4.42 -29.29 19.24
CA ARG A 131 5.89 -29.27 19.04
C ARG A 131 6.40 -28.26 18.01
N HIS A 132 5.61 -27.31 17.63
CA HIS A 132 5.99 -26.14 16.84
C HIS A 132 5.67 -24.88 17.64
N TYR A 133 6.40 -23.80 17.41
CA TYR A 133 6.13 -22.53 18.10
C TYR A 133 6.74 -21.36 17.35
N ALA A 134 5.92 -20.41 16.97
CA ALA A 134 6.38 -19.08 16.57
C ALA A 134 5.29 -18.05 16.85
N GLU A 135 5.68 -16.88 17.35
CA GLU A 135 4.82 -15.72 17.50
C GLU A 135 5.51 -14.51 16.87
N VAL A 136 4.76 -13.74 16.10
CA VAL A 136 5.25 -12.57 15.35
C VAL A 136 4.28 -11.43 15.54
N HIS A 137 4.79 -10.27 15.92
CA HIS A 137 4.06 -9.02 16.04
C HIS A 137 4.60 -8.01 15.03
N LEU A 138 3.73 -7.58 14.14
CA LEU A 138 4.02 -6.63 13.07
C LEU A 138 3.25 -5.33 13.31
N LEU A 139 3.87 -4.21 13.03
CA LEU A 139 3.19 -2.93 12.92
C LEU A 139 2.96 -2.64 11.44
N LEU A 140 1.70 -2.53 11.03
CA LEU A 140 1.31 -2.20 9.67
C LEU A 140 0.89 -0.73 9.61
N GLN A 141 1.42 0.00 8.67
CA GLN A 141 1.20 1.43 8.47
C GLN A 141 0.97 1.74 7.00
N PRO A 142 0.23 2.82 6.66
CA PRO A 142 0.21 3.34 5.30
C PRO A 142 1.63 3.65 4.83
N GLY A 143 1.94 3.31 3.58
CA GLY A 143 3.15 3.72 2.87
C GLY A 143 2.90 4.91 1.95
N GLU A 144 3.97 5.45 1.39
CA GLU A 144 3.86 6.49 0.37
C GLU A 144 3.31 5.89 -0.94
N PRO A 145 2.47 6.61 -1.70
CA PRO A 145 1.98 6.14 -2.99
C PRO A 145 3.12 5.72 -3.93
N GLY A 146 3.04 4.51 -4.47
CA GLY A 146 4.07 3.93 -5.34
C GLY A 146 5.26 3.31 -4.61
N SER A 147 5.27 3.29 -3.27
CA SER A 147 6.36 2.67 -2.49
C SER A 147 6.31 1.13 -2.50
N GLY A 148 5.18 0.54 -2.89
CA GLY A 148 4.98 -0.89 -2.88
C GLY A 148 4.88 -1.47 -1.47
N PHE A 149 5.35 -2.70 -1.29
CA PHE A 149 5.39 -3.38 0.00
C PHE A 149 6.78 -3.20 0.62
N VAL A 150 6.87 -2.36 1.64
CA VAL A 150 8.13 -2.08 2.36
C VAL A 150 8.13 -2.79 3.70
N CYS A 151 9.24 -3.44 4.06
CA CYS A 151 9.37 -4.06 5.38
C CYS A 151 10.73 -3.83 6.00
N ASP A 152 10.73 -3.70 7.32
CA ASP A 152 11.92 -3.56 8.16
C ASP A 152 11.74 -4.22 9.54
N THR A 153 12.73 -4.07 10.42
CA THR A 153 12.68 -4.55 11.80
C THR A 153 13.17 -3.49 12.78
N ASP A 154 12.45 -3.35 13.87
CA ASP A 154 12.78 -2.56 15.06
C ASP A 154 12.66 -3.43 16.31
N CYS A 155 12.83 -4.74 16.13
CA CYS A 155 12.79 -5.73 17.20
C CYS A 155 14.14 -5.86 17.88
N SER A 156 14.15 -5.90 19.22
CA SER A 156 15.37 -6.14 19.99
C SER A 156 15.92 -7.55 19.77
N GLU A 157 17.26 -7.69 19.66
CA GLU A 157 17.91 -9.01 19.61
C GLU A 157 17.74 -9.79 20.92
N ASP A 158 17.45 -9.11 22.03
CA ASP A 158 17.15 -9.75 23.32
C ASP A 158 15.75 -10.42 23.34
N GLU A 159 14.82 -9.93 22.52
CA GLU A 159 13.48 -10.50 22.39
C GLU A 159 13.44 -11.62 21.34
N LEU A 160 14.03 -11.35 20.17
CA LEU A 160 14.08 -12.30 19.06
C LEU A 160 15.47 -12.28 18.42
N ASP A 161 16.14 -13.43 18.40
CA ASP A 161 17.46 -13.59 17.78
C ASP A 161 17.47 -13.08 16.33
N ARG A 162 18.56 -12.45 15.94
CA ARG A 162 18.76 -11.79 14.63
C ARG A 162 18.50 -12.73 13.44
N ASN A 163 18.78 -14.02 13.58
CA ASN A 163 18.54 -14.98 12.49
C ASN A 163 17.04 -15.18 12.26
N TRP A 164 16.25 -15.22 13.34
CA TRP A 164 14.79 -15.28 13.23
C TRP A 164 14.21 -13.99 12.68
N GLN A 165 14.72 -12.83 13.07
CA GLN A 165 14.28 -11.56 12.49
C GLN A 165 14.52 -11.53 10.98
N ARG A 166 15.72 -11.92 10.50
CA ARG A 166 16.03 -12.01 9.07
C ARG A 166 15.10 -12.99 8.34
N LEU A 167 14.75 -14.10 8.98
CA LEU A 167 13.85 -15.07 8.41
C LEU A 167 12.43 -14.50 8.25
N VAL A 168 11.92 -13.76 9.26
CA VAL A 168 10.64 -13.05 9.17
C VAL A 168 10.66 -12.06 8.00
N LEU A 169 11.72 -11.24 7.88
CA LEU A 169 11.85 -10.31 6.75
C LEU A 169 11.87 -11.04 5.40
N THR A 170 12.56 -12.20 5.32
CA THR A 170 12.53 -13.04 4.11
C THR A 170 11.11 -13.49 3.79
N HIS A 171 10.33 -13.92 4.80
CA HIS A 171 8.95 -14.36 4.60
C HIS A 171 8.01 -13.22 4.26
N LEU A 172 8.29 -11.98 4.71
CA LEU A 172 7.54 -10.80 4.28
C LEU A 172 7.77 -10.47 2.79
N MET A 173 8.95 -10.80 2.26
CA MET A 173 9.31 -10.48 0.86
C MET A 173 9.10 -11.64 -0.12
N GLU A 174 8.88 -12.89 0.33
CA GLU A 174 8.86 -14.06 -0.54
C GLU A 174 7.56 -14.25 -1.32
N LYS A 175 6.50 -13.52 -0.99
CA LYS A 175 5.21 -13.63 -1.68
C LYS A 175 4.51 -12.29 -1.82
N GLU A 176 3.62 -12.20 -2.81
CA GLU A 176 2.64 -11.13 -2.93
C GLU A 176 1.49 -11.34 -1.94
N TYR A 177 1.27 -10.39 -1.04
CA TYR A 177 0.17 -10.46 -0.08
C TYR A 177 -1.14 -10.02 -0.71
N ARG A 178 -2.22 -10.70 -0.36
CA ARG A 178 -3.58 -10.35 -0.80
C ARG A 178 -4.28 -9.51 0.26
N GLY A 179 -5.01 -8.51 -0.21
CA GLY A 179 -5.84 -7.67 0.62
C GLY A 179 -7.12 -8.36 1.10
N VAL A 180 -7.93 -7.63 1.84
CA VAL A 180 -9.13 -8.14 2.52
C VAL A 180 -10.44 -7.68 1.91
N LEU A 181 -10.39 -6.76 0.92
CA LEU A 181 -11.57 -6.23 0.25
C LEU A 181 -11.90 -7.00 -1.04
N LEU A 182 -10.93 -7.21 -1.90
CA LEU A 182 -11.06 -7.91 -3.19
C LEU A 182 -10.17 -9.15 -3.29
N GLY A 183 -9.26 -9.36 -2.33
CA GLY A 183 -8.16 -10.29 -2.46
C GLY A 183 -7.14 -9.86 -3.51
N ALA A 184 -7.12 -8.58 -3.85
CA ALA A 184 -6.17 -7.98 -4.78
C ALA A 184 -4.78 -7.83 -4.13
N PRO A 185 -3.70 -7.67 -4.92
CA PRO A 185 -2.37 -7.44 -4.37
C PRO A 185 -2.31 -6.20 -3.48
N VAL A 186 -1.63 -6.35 -2.33
CA VAL A 186 -1.41 -5.23 -1.39
C VAL A 186 -0.18 -4.44 -1.81
N THR A 187 -0.30 -3.12 -1.80
CA THR A 187 0.77 -2.17 -2.15
C THR A 187 0.75 -0.96 -1.21
N ASP A 188 1.80 -0.17 -1.26
CA ASP A 188 1.91 1.11 -0.54
C ASP A 188 1.62 0.96 0.96
N ILE A 189 2.25 -0.07 1.55
CA ILE A 189 2.23 -0.30 2.99
C ILE A 189 3.65 -0.48 3.54
N HIS A 190 3.84 -0.09 4.78
CA HIS A 190 5.06 -0.30 5.54
C HIS A 190 4.80 -1.26 6.69
N VAL A 191 5.54 -2.35 6.74
CA VAL A 191 5.40 -3.41 7.74
C VAL A 191 6.68 -3.52 8.56
N THR A 192 6.61 -3.22 9.85
CA THR A 192 7.76 -3.29 10.75
C THR A 192 7.63 -4.45 11.72
N LEU A 193 8.62 -5.34 11.76
CA LEU A 193 8.71 -6.36 12.82
C LEU A 193 9.05 -5.68 14.14
N LYS A 194 8.14 -5.71 15.10
CA LYS A 194 8.30 -5.05 16.42
C LYS A 194 8.67 -6.03 17.53
N SER A 195 8.12 -7.23 17.52
CA SER A 195 8.33 -8.23 18.55
C SER A 195 8.11 -9.63 17.96
N GLY A 196 8.68 -10.63 18.61
CA GLY A 196 8.48 -12.02 18.23
C GLY A 196 9.08 -12.98 19.24
N ARG A 197 8.62 -14.20 19.19
CA ARG A 197 9.09 -15.22 20.13
C ARG A 197 9.32 -16.56 19.46
N ALA A 198 10.47 -17.16 19.76
CA ALA A 198 10.85 -18.51 19.40
C ALA A 198 10.93 -19.41 20.64
N HIS A 199 10.74 -20.71 20.45
CA HIS A 199 10.98 -21.70 21.50
C HIS A 199 12.23 -22.51 21.14
N GLN A 200 13.19 -22.62 22.09
CA GLN A 200 14.50 -23.22 21.82
C GLN A 200 14.49 -24.66 21.26
N LYS A 201 13.44 -25.44 21.50
CA LYS A 201 13.35 -26.86 21.11
C LYS A 201 12.25 -27.12 20.05
N HIS A 202 11.36 -26.17 19.83
CA HIS A 202 10.14 -26.39 19.06
C HIS A 202 9.94 -25.42 17.91
N THR A 203 10.86 -24.48 17.69
CA THR A 203 10.76 -23.53 16.58
C THR A 203 11.57 -24.01 15.39
N GLU A 204 10.91 -24.13 14.25
CA GLU A 204 11.50 -24.38 12.94
C GLU A 204 11.24 -23.19 12.01
N GLY A 205 12.01 -23.07 10.92
CA GLY A 205 11.86 -21.95 9.99
C GLY A 205 10.46 -21.82 9.39
N GLY A 206 9.81 -22.95 9.14
CA GLY A 206 8.44 -22.98 8.62
C GLY A 206 7.39 -22.42 9.59
N ASP A 207 7.66 -22.42 10.88
CA ASP A 207 6.73 -21.89 11.89
C ASP A 207 6.67 -20.36 11.79
N PHE A 208 7.83 -19.71 11.64
CA PHE A 208 7.89 -18.26 11.40
C PHE A 208 7.23 -17.86 10.09
N ARG A 209 7.32 -18.69 9.04
CA ARG A 209 6.57 -18.45 7.80
C ARG A 209 5.07 -18.41 8.08
N GLN A 210 4.56 -19.40 8.79
CA GLN A 210 3.14 -19.49 9.11
C GLN A 210 2.69 -18.34 10.03
N ALA A 211 3.48 -18.00 11.04
CA ALA A 211 3.19 -16.88 11.94
C ALA A 211 3.22 -15.54 11.20
N THR A 212 4.25 -15.30 10.36
CA THR A 212 4.37 -14.06 9.58
C THR A 212 3.20 -13.83 8.64
N TYR A 213 2.78 -14.86 7.90
CA TYR A 213 1.64 -14.73 6.97
C TYR A 213 0.34 -14.40 7.69
N ARG A 214 0.12 -15.03 8.85
CA ARG A 214 -1.05 -14.77 9.71
C ARG A 214 -1.00 -13.37 10.30
N ALA A 215 0.18 -12.92 10.74
CA ALA A 215 0.36 -11.58 11.29
C ALA A 215 0.02 -10.49 10.28
N VAL A 216 0.52 -10.60 9.04
CA VAL A 216 0.15 -9.66 7.96
C VAL A 216 -1.36 -9.67 7.72
N ARG A 217 -1.93 -10.87 7.57
CA ARG A 217 -3.36 -11.01 7.25
C ARG A 217 -4.25 -10.50 8.39
N GLN A 218 -3.92 -10.84 9.63
CA GLN A 218 -4.64 -10.41 10.83
C GLN A 218 -4.57 -8.87 11.00
N GLY A 219 -3.41 -8.26 10.70
CA GLY A 219 -3.26 -6.81 10.69
C GLY A 219 -4.14 -6.16 9.61
N LEU A 220 -4.17 -6.71 8.40
CA LEU A 220 -5.02 -6.19 7.32
C LEU A 220 -6.52 -6.31 7.65
N MET A 221 -6.94 -7.37 8.35
CA MET A 221 -8.34 -7.53 8.80
C MET A 221 -8.78 -6.44 9.80
N GLN A 222 -7.83 -5.82 10.51
CA GLN A 222 -8.10 -4.74 11.46
C GLN A 222 -7.93 -3.35 10.85
N ALA A 223 -7.15 -3.25 9.75
CA ALA A 223 -6.81 -1.98 9.12
C ALA A 223 -8.00 -1.40 8.36
N ASP A 224 -8.05 -0.07 8.31
CA ASP A 224 -8.91 0.63 7.34
C ASP A 224 -8.29 0.52 5.96
N CYS A 225 -8.70 -0.49 5.19
CA CYS A 225 -8.17 -0.79 3.86
C CYS A 225 -8.95 -0.06 2.78
N ARG A 226 -8.24 0.25 1.66
CA ARG A 226 -8.80 0.95 0.51
C ARG A 226 -8.41 0.26 -0.79
N ILE A 227 -9.35 0.24 -1.74
CA ILE A 227 -9.13 -0.23 -3.10
C ILE A 227 -8.44 0.86 -3.91
N LEU A 228 -7.44 0.47 -4.67
CA LEU A 228 -6.76 1.30 -5.65
C LEU A 228 -7.07 0.80 -7.05
N GLU A 229 -7.35 1.74 -7.95
CA GLU A 229 -7.55 1.49 -9.38
C GLU A 229 -6.47 2.18 -10.23
N PRO A 230 -6.16 1.66 -11.42
CA PRO A 230 -5.19 2.29 -12.32
C PRO A 230 -5.77 3.54 -12.94
N PHE A 231 -4.97 4.60 -12.94
CA PHE A 231 -5.26 5.86 -13.61
C PHE A 231 -4.42 6.00 -14.87
N MET A 232 -5.00 6.66 -15.86
CA MET A 232 -4.33 7.00 -17.11
C MET A 232 -4.20 8.50 -17.25
N GLU A 233 -3.01 8.98 -17.58
CA GLU A 233 -2.84 10.31 -18.14
C GLU A 233 -3.25 10.26 -19.61
N PHE A 234 -4.11 11.19 -20.03
CA PHE A 234 -4.58 11.24 -21.41
C PHE A 234 -4.32 12.58 -22.08
N ARG A 235 -4.17 12.53 -23.40
CA ARG A 235 -4.14 13.67 -24.30
C ARG A 235 -5.15 13.45 -25.41
N LEU A 236 -6.10 14.37 -25.56
CA LEU A 236 -7.11 14.38 -26.61
C LEU A 236 -6.97 15.68 -27.42
N GLU A 237 -6.63 15.56 -28.69
CA GLU A 237 -6.61 16.66 -29.64
C GLU A 237 -7.81 16.53 -30.61
N LEU A 238 -8.64 17.57 -30.73
CA LEU A 238 -9.85 17.53 -31.54
C LEU A 238 -10.25 18.94 -32.03
N PRO A 239 -11.05 19.02 -33.12
CA PRO A 239 -11.62 20.29 -33.59
C PRO A 239 -12.50 20.95 -32.51
N GLU A 240 -12.49 22.27 -32.44
CA GLU A 240 -13.24 23.07 -31.45
C GLU A 240 -14.72 22.74 -31.38
N GLU A 241 -15.35 22.37 -32.51
CA GLU A 241 -16.78 22.01 -32.58
C GLU A 241 -17.15 20.79 -31.69
N TYR A 242 -16.19 19.90 -31.41
CA TYR A 242 -16.41 18.69 -30.58
C TYR A 242 -15.98 18.83 -29.10
N VAL A 243 -15.32 19.95 -28.76
CA VAL A 243 -14.77 20.13 -27.38
C VAL A 243 -15.83 20.06 -26.30
N GLY A 244 -16.99 20.69 -26.54
CA GLY A 244 -18.09 20.67 -25.56
C GLY A 244 -18.57 19.26 -25.23
N ARG A 245 -18.68 18.40 -26.27
CA ARG A 245 -19.02 16.99 -26.06
C ARG A 245 -17.93 16.25 -25.30
N ALA A 246 -16.68 16.39 -25.74
CA ALA A 246 -15.55 15.73 -25.09
C ALA A 246 -15.41 16.12 -23.61
N MET A 247 -15.59 17.39 -23.28
CA MET A 247 -15.55 17.85 -21.89
C MET A 247 -16.67 17.23 -21.03
N THR A 248 -17.87 17.09 -21.61
CA THR A 248 -18.98 16.43 -20.92
C THR A 248 -18.71 14.94 -20.71
N ASP A 249 -18.27 14.24 -21.76
CA ASP A 249 -17.96 12.80 -21.69
C ASP A 249 -16.85 12.52 -20.67
N LEU A 250 -15.75 13.30 -20.70
CA LEU A 250 -14.64 13.17 -19.76
C LEU A 250 -15.02 13.53 -18.31
N SER A 251 -15.88 14.55 -18.13
CA SER A 251 -16.39 14.88 -16.79
C SER A 251 -17.25 13.75 -16.22
N ASN A 252 -18.10 13.14 -17.04
CA ASN A 252 -18.91 11.99 -16.64
C ASN A 252 -18.04 10.76 -16.35
N ALA A 253 -16.89 10.64 -17.01
CA ALA A 253 -15.90 9.59 -16.75
C ALA A 253 -15.04 9.85 -15.49
N GLY A 254 -15.34 10.89 -14.70
CA GLY A 254 -14.55 11.24 -13.51
C GLY A 254 -13.16 11.80 -13.81
N ALA A 255 -12.92 12.27 -15.02
CA ALA A 255 -11.62 12.83 -15.40
C ALA A 255 -11.37 14.21 -14.78
N VAL A 256 -10.13 14.42 -14.35
CA VAL A 256 -9.60 15.74 -13.98
C VAL A 256 -8.74 16.22 -15.15
N PHE A 257 -9.14 17.30 -15.81
CA PHE A 257 -8.46 17.74 -17.03
C PHE A 257 -8.43 19.26 -17.18
N ARG A 258 -7.55 19.73 -18.09
CA ARG A 258 -7.43 21.12 -18.55
C ARG A 258 -7.57 21.19 -20.05
N ASN A 259 -8.10 22.32 -20.54
CA ASN A 259 -8.20 22.62 -21.95
C ASN A 259 -7.11 23.61 -22.35
N GLU A 260 -6.34 23.27 -23.36
CA GLU A 260 -5.26 24.10 -23.94
C GLU A 260 -5.55 24.33 -25.43
N VAL A 261 -5.38 25.56 -25.92
CA VAL A 261 -5.49 25.86 -27.35
C VAL A 261 -4.08 25.87 -27.95
N GLU A 262 -3.70 24.80 -28.62
CA GLU A 262 -2.37 24.68 -29.22
C GLU A 262 -2.33 25.13 -30.70
N ARG A 263 -3.43 25.01 -31.42
CA ARG A 263 -3.52 25.30 -32.86
C ARG A 263 -4.86 25.94 -33.19
N ALA A 264 -4.88 26.90 -34.11
CA ALA A 264 -6.13 27.51 -34.55
C ALA A 264 -7.14 26.46 -35.05
N GLY A 265 -8.34 26.46 -34.46
CA GLY A 265 -9.42 25.52 -34.79
C GLY A 265 -9.32 24.14 -34.12
N TYR A 266 -8.31 23.90 -33.30
CA TYR A 266 -8.13 22.67 -32.50
C TYR A 266 -7.88 22.98 -31.05
N SER A 267 -8.46 22.17 -30.17
CA SER A 267 -8.24 22.19 -28.75
C SER A 267 -7.58 20.89 -28.32
N VAL A 268 -6.80 20.97 -27.25
CA VAL A 268 -6.14 19.82 -26.60
C VAL A 268 -6.62 19.73 -25.17
N LEU A 269 -7.26 18.61 -24.82
CA LEU A 269 -7.63 18.26 -23.47
C LEU A 269 -6.57 17.31 -22.91
N LYS A 270 -5.92 17.70 -21.81
CA LYS A 270 -4.95 16.87 -21.10
C LYS A 270 -5.43 16.65 -19.67
N GLY A 271 -5.33 15.45 -19.18
CA GLY A 271 -5.79 15.15 -17.83
C GLY A 271 -5.55 13.71 -17.44
N ARG A 272 -6.17 13.36 -16.32
CA ARG A 272 -6.07 12.06 -15.67
C ARG A 272 -7.46 11.51 -15.43
N ALA A 273 -7.66 10.22 -15.67
CA ALA A 273 -8.92 9.54 -15.42
C ALA A 273 -8.72 8.06 -15.07
N PRO A 274 -9.71 7.41 -14.41
CA PRO A 274 -9.69 5.96 -14.18
C PRO A 274 -9.67 5.19 -15.50
N MET A 275 -8.85 4.13 -15.56
CA MET A 275 -8.80 3.25 -16.75
C MET A 275 -10.14 2.63 -17.06
N GLU A 276 -10.94 2.29 -16.07
CA GLU A 276 -12.26 1.67 -16.24
C GLU A 276 -13.19 2.53 -17.10
N THR A 277 -13.19 3.84 -16.87
CA THR A 277 -14.13 4.76 -17.49
C THR A 277 -13.69 5.28 -18.87
N ILE A 278 -12.37 5.27 -19.15
CA ILE A 278 -11.83 5.83 -20.40
C ILE A 278 -11.17 4.81 -21.33
N GLY A 279 -11.13 3.52 -20.96
CA GLY A 279 -10.41 2.50 -21.72
C GLY A 279 -10.84 2.43 -23.20
N ASP A 280 -12.12 2.54 -23.46
CA ASP A 280 -12.71 2.47 -24.81
C ASP A 280 -12.99 3.86 -25.42
N TYR A 281 -12.69 4.94 -24.70
CA TYR A 281 -13.06 6.29 -25.13
C TYR A 281 -12.41 6.71 -26.46
N GLY A 282 -11.21 6.20 -26.76
CA GLY A 282 -10.54 6.46 -28.03
C GLY A 282 -11.36 6.05 -29.27
N GLN A 283 -12.09 4.93 -29.20
CA GLN A 283 -12.97 4.49 -30.29
C GLN A 283 -14.18 5.43 -30.44
N MET A 284 -14.72 5.90 -29.34
CA MET A 284 -15.80 6.90 -29.33
C MET A 284 -15.34 8.21 -29.95
N VAL A 285 -14.12 8.68 -29.59
CA VAL A 285 -13.51 9.90 -30.18
C VAL A 285 -13.41 9.78 -31.70
N ILE A 286 -12.84 8.70 -32.22
CA ILE A 286 -12.72 8.45 -33.66
C ILE A 286 -14.11 8.50 -34.33
N SER A 287 -15.11 7.89 -33.73
CA SER A 287 -16.46 7.82 -34.25
C SER A 287 -17.13 9.20 -34.38
N TYR A 288 -17.20 9.99 -33.30
CA TYR A 288 -17.93 11.26 -33.33
C TYR A 288 -17.16 12.41 -34.01
N THR A 289 -15.82 12.35 -34.02
CA THR A 289 -14.98 13.32 -34.72
C THR A 289 -14.75 12.95 -36.19
N ARG A 290 -15.31 11.84 -36.66
CA ARG A 290 -15.08 11.30 -38.02
C ARG A 290 -13.60 11.09 -38.35
N GLY A 291 -12.84 10.62 -37.36
CA GLY A 291 -11.41 10.35 -37.48
C GLY A 291 -10.50 11.58 -37.36
N GLN A 292 -11.03 12.76 -36.99
CA GLN A 292 -10.23 13.98 -36.84
C GLN A 292 -9.66 14.13 -35.42
N GLY A 293 -10.21 13.42 -34.44
CA GLY A 293 -9.70 13.41 -33.05
C GLY A 293 -8.52 12.46 -32.90
N ILE A 294 -7.51 12.88 -32.15
CA ILE A 294 -6.34 12.08 -31.78
C ILE A 294 -6.40 11.83 -30.29
N TRP A 295 -6.50 10.57 -29.92
CA TRP A 295 -6.50 10.12 -28.54
C TRP A 295 -5.22 9.36 -28.21
N SER A 296 -4.59 9.71 -27.10
CA SER A 296 -3.49 8.94 -26.53
C SER A 296 -3.64 8.87 -25.01
N MET A 297 -3.23 7.77 -24.42
CA MET A 297 -3.22 7.58 -22.98
C MET A 297 -1.98 6.79 -22.55
N THR A 298 -1.48 7.09 -21.35
CA THR A 298 -0.35 6.42 -20.71
C THR A 298 -0.70 6.13 -19.27
N PHE A 299 -0.16 5.05 -18.74
CA PHE A 299 -0.35 4.70 -17.32
C PHE A 299 0.27 5.76 -16.40
N ASP A 300 -0.50 6.24 -15.41
CA ASP A 300 -0.12 7.29 -14.46
C ASP A 300 -0.24 6.82 -12.99
N GLY A 301 -0.01 5.53 -12.77
CA GLY A 301 -0.04 4.95 -11.44
C GLY A 301 -1.43 4.59 -10.93
N TYR A 302 -1.49 4.24 -9.66
CA TYR A 302 -2.71 3.87 -8.97
C TYR A 302 -3.27 5.03 -8.16
N GLY A 303 -4.58 5.05 -7.95
CA GLY A 303 -5.28 6.02 -7.12
C GLY A 303 -6.52 5.39 -6.46
N PRO A 304 -7.16 6.10 -5.52
CA PRO A 304 -8.37 5.60 -4.87
C PRO A 304 -9.45 5.23 -5.89
N CYS A 305 -10.05 4.06 -5.72
CA CYS A 305 -11.15 3.60 -6.58
C CYS A 305 -12.35 4.53 -6.45
N HIS A 306 -12.97 4.91 -7.58
CA HIS A 306 -14.08 5.84 -7.62
C HIS A 306 -15.43 5.20 -7.22
N ASN A 307 -15.57 3.88 -7.39
CA ASN A 307 -16.78 3.10 -7.10
C ASN A 307 -16.51 1.82 -6.28
N PRO A 308 -15.84 1.92 -5.12
CA PRO A 308 -15.33 0.75 -4.39
C PRO A 308 -16.43 -0.23 -3.95
N GLU A 309 -17.63 0.27 -3.61
CA GLU A 309 -18.74 -0.56 -3.16
C GLU A 309 -19.24 -1.48 -4.30
N GLU A 310 -19.39 -0.95 -5.50
CA GLU A 310 -19.81 -1.69 -6.69
C GLU A 310 -18.79 -2.77 -7.06
N VAL A 311 -17.51 -2.41 -7.03
CA VAL A 311 -16.40 -3.34 -7.32
C VAL A 311 -16.33 -4.47 -6.29
N MET A 312 -16.55 -4.18 -5.00
CA MET A 312 -16.60 -5.21 -3.95
C MET A 312 -17.81 -6.15 -4.13
N GLU A 313 -18.97 -5.61 -4.48
CA GLU A 313 -20.19 -6.41 -4.72
C GLU A 313 -20.00 -7.34 -5.92
N GLU A 314 -19.46 -6.83 -7.03
CA GLU A 314 -19.16 -7.63 -8.22
C GLU A 314 -18.10 -8.71 -7.96
N CYS A 315 -17.06 -8.40 -7.19
CA CYS A 315 -16.02 -9.35 -6.84
C CYS A 315 -16.52 -10.46 -5.92
N GLY A 316 -17.34 -10.11 -4.93
CA GLY A 316 -17.89 -11.05 -3.95
C GLY A 316 -16.83 -11.79 -3.12
N TYR A 317 -15.66 -11.19 -2.92
CA TYR A 317 -14.58 -11.80 -2.15
C TYR A 317 -14.91 -11.78 -0.65
N ASP A 318 -14.68 -12.93 0.01
CA ASP A 318 -14.87 -13.08 1.45
C ASP A 318 -13.52 -13.46 2.09
N PRO A 319 -12.87 -12.53 2.84
CA PRO A 319 -11.56 -12.76 3.41
C PRO A 319 -11.52 -13.85 4.49
N GLU A 320 -12.65 -14.15 5.15
CA GLU A 320 -12.73 -15.19 6.18
C GLU A 320 -12.84 -16.59 5.56
N ARG A 321 -13.33 -16.69 4.34
CA ARG A 321 -13.40 -17.96 3.59
C ARG A 321 -12.13 -18.29 2.81
N ASP A 322 -11.17 -17.38 2.74
CA ASP A 322 -9.89 -17.62 2.05
C ASP A 322 -8.94 -18.45 2.94
N VAL A 323 -9.12 -19.77 2.90
CA VAL A 323 -8.32 -20.72 3.69
C VAL A 323 -6.83 -20.71 3.37
N TYR A 324 -6.44 -20.21 2.19
CA TYR A 324 -5.03 -20.11 1.77
C TYR A 324 -4.34 -18.86 2.32
N ASN A 325 -5.12 -17.85 2.71
CA ASN A 325 -4.65 -16.60 3.30
C ASN A 325 -5.37 -16.34 4.63
N THR A 326 -5.42 -17.35 5.51
CA THR A 326 -6.10 -17.24 6.79
C THR A 326 -5.44 -16.21 7.71
N ALA A 327 -6.27 -15.44 8.42
CA ALA A 327 -5.86 -14.52 9.47
C ALA A 327 -5.86 -15.18 10.86
N ASP A 328 -6.48 -16.37 10.97
CA ASP A 328 -6.61 -17.10 12.21
C ASP A 328 -5.27 -17.67 12.68
N SER A 329 -5.04 -17.71 13.95
CA SER A 329 -3.83 -18.27 14.56
C SER A 329 -4.06 -19.67 15.13
N VAL A 330 -2.97 -20.41 15.32
CA VAL A 330 -3.01 -21.75 15.90
C VAL A 330 -2.28 -21.74 17.23
N PHE A 331 -2.99 -22.05 18.29
CA PHE A 331 -2.47 -22.17 19.66
C PHE A 331 -2.49 -23.62 20.13
N CYS A 332 -1.79 -23.92 21.20
CA CYS A 332 -1.73 -25.26 21.79
C CYS A 332 -2.13 -25.21 23.28
N ALA A 333 -3.08 -26.03 23.65
CA ALA A 333 -3.42 -26.26 25.05
C ALA A 333 -3.57 -27.76 25.31
N HIS A 334 -3.05 -28.22 26.45
CA HIS A 334 -3.10 -29.62 26.87
C HIS A 334 -2.59 -30.62 25.82
N GLY A 335 -1.63 -30.20 24.99
CA GLY A 335 -1.04 -31.05 23.98
C GLY A 335 -1.86 -31.20 22.71
N ALA A 336 -2.87 -30.35 22.48
CA ALA A 336 -3.66 -30.29 21.25
C ALA A 336 -3.64 -28.87 20.68
N GLY A 337 -3.36 -28.77 19.37
CA GLY A 337 -3.50 -27.50 18.62
C GLY A 337 -4.97 -27.16 18.40
N PHE A 338 -5.32 -25.89 18.51
CA PHE A 338 -6.65 -25.37 18.18
C PHE A 338 -6.54 -24.02 17.45
N VAL A 339 -7.52 -23.71 16.62
CA VAL A 339 -7.58 -22.49 15.84
C VAL A 339 -8.29 -21.42 16.65
N VAL A 340 -7.68 -20.22 16.69
CA VAL A 340 -8.26 -19.02 17.29
C VAL A 340 -8.56 -18.04 16.19
N PRO A 341 -9.83 -17.56 16.07
CA PRO A 341 -10.21 -16.56 15.08
C PRO A 341 -9.39 -15.27 15.22
N TRP A 342 -9.13 -14.61 14.11
CA TRP A 342 -8.27 -13.43 14.03
C TRP A 342 -8.61 -12.32 15.04
N TYR A 343 -9.89 -12.10 15.34
CA TYR A 343 -10.37 -11.07 16.28
C TYR A 343 -10.20 -11.46 17.75
N GLU A 344 -10.00 -12.75 18.06
CA GLU A 344 -9.72 -13.24 19.42
C GLU A 344 -8.21 -13.41 19.69
N VAL A 345 -7.35 -13.39 18.67
CA VAL A 345 -5.90 -13.58 18.82
C VAL A 345 -5.28 -12.69 19.90
N PRO A 346 -5.67 -11.40 20.07
CA PRO A 346 -5.11 -10.55 21.12
C PRO A 346 -5.36 -11.06 22.55
N GLU A 347 -6.36 -11.92 22.78
CA GLU A 347 -6.66 -12.51 24.10
C GLU A 347 -5.79 -13.74 24.40
N TYR A 348 -5.24 -14.38 23.36
CA TYR A 348 -4.47 -15.62 23.47
C TYR A 348 -2.96 -15.43 23.26
N MET A 349 -2.52 -14.30 22.68
CA MET A 349 -1.11 -14.04 22.37
C MET A 349 -0.24 -14.12 23.65
N HIS A 350 0.98 -14.63 23.49
CA HIS A 350 1.92 -14.85 24.61
C HIS A 350 2.80 -13.64 24.90
N LEU A 351 2.99 -12.76 23.90
CA LEU A 351 3.68 -11.48 24.07
C LEU A 351 2.66 -10.36 24.28
N PRO A 352 3.02 -9.34 25.05
CA PRO A 352 2.13 -8.20 25.24
C PRO A 352 2.03 -7.37 23.95
N GLY A 353 0.82 -6.89 23.65
CA GLY A 353 0.56 -6.08 22.46
C GLY A 353 1.41 -4.80 22.43
N ILE A 354 1.97 -4.50 21.28
CA ILE A 354 2.88 -3.37 21.03
C ILE A 354 2.15 -2.03 21.25
N LEU A 355 0.96 -1.90 20.68
CA LEU A 355 0.18 -0.67 20.78
C LEU A 355 -0.34 -0.42 22.19
N SER A 356 -0.63 -1.48 22.95
CA SER A 356 -1.03 -1.37 24.36
C SER A 356 0.16 -0.94 25.23
N GLN A 357 1.34 -1.49 25.03
CA GLN A 357 2.56 -1.07 25.73
C GLN A 357 2.91 0.39 25.44
N ARG A 358 2.85 0.80 24.18
CA ARG A 358 3.12 2.19 23.78
C ARG A 358 2.18 3.17 24.46
N ARG A 359 0.88 2.89 24.50
CA ARG A 359 -0.10 3.72 25.21
C ARG A 359 0.19 3.78 26.72
N MET A 360 0.51 2.65 27.33
CA MET A 360 0.89 2.64 28.76
C MET A 360 2.15 3.45 29.05
N GLN A 361 3.15 3.41 28.17
CA GLN A 361 4.38 4.20 28.31
C GLN A 361 4.11 5.69 28.11
N GLU A 362 3.31 6.07 27.13
CA GLU A 362 2.90 7.46 26.87
C GLU A 362 2.11 8.02 28.05
N ASP A 363 1.17 7.27 28.60
CA ASP A 363 0.40 7.63 29.80
C ASP A 363 1.28 7.75 31.05
N ALA A 364 2.25 6.85 31.22
CA ALA A 364 3.19 6.92 32.34
C ALA A 364 4.09 8.16 32.23
N LEU A 365 4.60 8.45 31.03
CA LEU A 365 5.40 9.63 30.76
C LEU A 365 4.61 10.91 30.96
N ALA A 366 3.37 10.96 30.47
CA ALA A 366 2.48 12.09 30.67
C ALA A 366 2.20 12.36 32.16
N LYS A 367 1.96 11.30 32.95
CA LYS A 367 1.81 11.38 34.42
C LYS A 367 3.09 11.87 35.09
N GLU A 368 4.27 11.40 34.65
CA GLU A 368 5.54 11.85 35.19
C GLU A 368 5.83 13.32 34.87
N ILE A 369 5.57 13.75 33.62
CA ILE A 369 5.67 15.17 33.23
C ILE A 369 4.71 16.03 34.06
N GLY A 370 3.48 15.58 34.27
CA GLY A 370 2.51 16.25 35.12
C GLY A 370 2.99 16.37 36.57
N ARG A 371 3.57 15.31 37.15
CA ARG A 371 4.17 15.33 38.49
C ARG A 371 5.37 16.30 38.57
N ARG A 372 6.27 16.29 37.59
CA ARG A 372 7.43 17.21 37.54
C ARG A 372 6.99 18.65 37.47
N LYS A 373 5.97 18.99 36.67
CA LYS A 373 5.39 20.34 36.61
C LYS A 373 4.80 20.76 37.95
N GLN A 374 4.07 19.89 38.66
CA GLN A 374 3.55 20.15 39.98
C GLN A 374 4.65 20.33 41.04
N THR A 375 5.71 19.49 40.98
CA THR A 375 6.81 19.56 41.93
C THR A 375 7.67 20.81 41.73
N THR A 376 7.81 21.30 40.49
CA THR A 376 8.58 22.52 40.20
C THR A 376 7.83 23.78 40.68
N ILE A 377 6.52 23.72 40.80
CA ILE A 377 5.72 24.84 41.34
C ILE A 377 5.75 24.88 42.88
N THR A 378 5.91 23.72 43.54
CA THR A 378 5.88 23.61 45.00
C THR A 378 7.24 23.75 45.68
N THR A 379 8.37 23.71 44.99
CA THR A 379 9.71 23.65 45.63
C THR A 379 10.51 24.92 45.56
N THR A 380 10.03 26.02 44.90
CA THR A 380 10.91 27.18 44.67
C THR A 380 10.59 28.44 45.47
N LEU A 381 9.45 28.55 46.16
CA LEU A 381 9.17 29.73 46.99
C LEU A 381 8.27 29.31 48.18
N GLY A 382 8.71 29.58 49.37
CA GLY A 382 7.85 29.53 50.56
C GLY A 382 6.69 30.52 50.45
N THR A 383 5.57 30.21 51.08
CA THR A 383 4.37 31.08 51.05
C THR A 383 4.67 32.55 51.42
N GLU A 384 5.61 32.78 52.32
CA GLU A 384 6.05 34.13 52.72
C GLU A 384 6.84 34.85 51.64
N GLU A 385 7.59 34.15 50.78
CA GLU A 385 8.34 34.74 49.65
C GLU A 385 7.41 35.09 48.48
N VAL A 386 6.38 34.27 48.23
CA VAL A 386 5.36 34.56 47.23
C VAL A 386 4.54 35.77 47.57
N ASP A 387 4.12 35.91 48.83
CA ASP A 387 3.40 37.06 49.34
C ASP A 387 4.26 38.32 49.27
N ALA A 388 5.56 38.24 49.59
CA ALA A 388 6.48 39.38 49.46
C ALA A 388 6.70 39.83 48.00
N ILE A 389 6.66 38.93 47.02
CA ILE A 389 6.74 39.26 45.59
C ILE A 389 5.43 39.87 45.10
N ILE A 390 4.28 39.34 45.54
CA ILE A 390 2.96 39.89 45.20
C ILE A 390 2.81 41.29 45.78
N ASP A 391 3.23 41.53 47.01
CA ASP A 391 3.19 42.87 47.66
C ASP A 391 4.13 43.85 46.98
N ARG A 392 5.31 43.47 46.53
CA ARG A 392 6.21 44.32 45.74
C ARG A 392 5.61 44.64 44.37
N ALA A 393 5.01 43.69 43.69
CA ALA A 393 4.36 43.90 42.39
C ALA A 393 3.13 44.80 42.53
N SER A 394 2.34 44.59 43.56
CA SER A 394 1.17 45.43 43.88
C SER A 394 1.55 46.86 44.29
N GLY A 395 2.68 47.01 45.03
CA GLY A 395 3.21 48.33 45.41
C GLY A 395 3.82 49.10 44.24
N ALA A 396 4.38 48.43 43.26
CA ALA A 396 4.88 49.02 42.01
C ALA A 396 3.74 49.55 41.12
N ASN A 397 2.62 48.83 41.06
CA ASN A 397 1.44 49.26 40.33
C ASN A 397 0.74 50.48 40.98
N ARG A 398 0.69 50.54 42.32
CA ARG A 398 0.13 51.73 43.00
C ARG A 398 0.92 53.03 42.79
N ARG A 399 2.19 52.97 42.40
CA ARG A 399 2.99 54.15 42.05
C ARG A 399 2.83 54.57 40.57
N ARG A 400 2.43 53.66 39.68
CA ARG A 400 2.12 53.95 38.28
C ARG A 400 0.71 54.53 38.11
N ASP A 401 -0.27 54.07 38.87
CA ASP A 401 -1.67 54.55 38.77
C ASP A 401 -1.89 55.96 39.28
N LYS A 402 -0.89 56.58 39.89
CA LYS A 402 -0.97 58.03 40.29
C LYS A 402 -0.49 58.99 39.22
N GLN A 403 0.01 58.51 38.09
CA GLN A 403 0.47 59.41 37.00
C GLN A 403 -0.38 59.34 35.73
N GLU A 404 -1.32 58.37 35.61
CA GLU A 404 -2.22 58.30 34.46
C GLU A 404 -3.69 58.08 34.90
N ALA A 405 -4.32 59.10 35.35
CA ALA A 405 -5.77 59.15 35.48
C ALA A 405 -6.37 59.66 34.17
N GLY A 406 -6.60 58.79 33.23
CA GLY A 406 -7.27 59.06 31.96
C GLY A 406 -7.55 57.80 31.22
N SER A 407 -8.84 57.38 31.23
CA SER A 407 -9.54 56.48 30.35
C SER A 407 -8.83 55.15 29.93
N VAL A 408 -9.20 54.01 30.54
CA VAL A 408 -8.91 52.69 29.96
C VAL A 408 -10.08 51.72 30.17
N GLN A 409 -10.54 51.18 29.04
CA GLN A 409 -11.43 50.02 28.93
C GLN A 409 -10.76 48.77 29.53
N LYS A 410 -11.57 47.91 30.18
CA LYS A 410 -11.13 46.60 30.71
C LYS A 410 -10.71 45.66 29.61
N PRO A 411 -9.57 44.98 29.70
CA PRO A 411 -9.22 43.91 28.78
C PRO A 411 -10.00 42.63 29.11
N VAL A 412 -10.59 42.04 28.07
CA VAL A 412 -11.19 40.71 28.08
C VAL A 412 -10.07 39.66 28.05
N ALA A 413 -10.07 38.77 29.02
CA ALA A 413 -9.17 37.60 29.03
C ALA A 413 -9.47 36.70 27.84
N ARG A 414 -8.53 36.56 26.90
CA ARG A 414 -8.52 35.52 25.88
C ARG A 414 -7.77 34.31 26.43
N THR A 415 -8.52 33.26 26.66
CA THR A 415 -7.96 31.91 26.83
C THR A 415 -7.40 31.45 25.46
N VAL A 416 -6.11 31.29 25.39
CA VAL A 416 -5.46 30.65 24.23
C VAL A 416 -5.37 29.16 24.53
N GLU A 417 -6.20 28.35 23.90
CA GLU A 417 -6.03 26.90 23.84
C GLU A 417 -4.81 26.61 22.97
N ALA A 418 -3.77 26.08 23.57
CA ALA A 418 -2.62 25.55 22.85
C ALA A 418 -2.98 24.21 22.21
N LYS A 419 -2.87 24.12 20.88
CA LYS A 419 -3.04 22.86 20.13
C LYS A 419 -1.92 21.89 20.47
N PRO A 420 -2.20 20.59 20.65
CA PRO A 420 -1.21 19.59 21.13
C PRO A 420 -0.15 19.17 20.11
N TYR A 421 -0.07 19.77 18.93
CA TYR A 421 0.78 19.29 17.83
C TYR A 421 2.13 20.01 17.63
N GLU A 422 2.46 21.04 18.41
CA GLU A 422 3.71 21.79 18.22
C GLU A 422 4.95 21.22 18.97
N TYR A 423 4.80 20.12 19.71
CA TYR A 423 5.92 19.56 20.49
C TYR A 423 6.59 18.34 19.88
N LEU A 424 6.17 17.87 18.69
CA LEU A 424 6.79 16.70 18.01
C LEU A 424 7.98 17.03 17.10
N SER A 425 8.31 18.32 16.91
CA SER A 425 9.41 18.74 16.03
C SER A 425 10.78 18.94 16.70
N LEU A 426 10.91 18.64 17.99
CA LEU A 426 12.14 18.90 18.76
C LEU A 426 12.94 17.64 19.17
N ILE A 427 12.64 16.46 18.59
CA ILE A 427 13.42 15.22 18.85
C ILE A 427 14.25 14.79 17.62
N HIS A 428 14.56 15.67 16.72
CA HIS A 428 15.54 15.42 15.68
C HIS A 428 16.73 16.36 15.84
N ILE A 429 17.64 16.10 16.77
CA ILE A 429 19.05 16.51 16.70
C ILE A 429 19.87 15.59 17.63
N SER A 430 20.55 14.63 17.03
CA SER A 430 21.96 14.30 17.28
C SER A 430 22.33 13.05 16.50
N GLU A 431 22.90 13.22 15.31
CA GLU A 431 23.82 12.24 14.76
C GLU A 431 25.15 12.39 15.52
N PRO A 432 25.79 11.27 15.93
CA PRO A 432 27.20 11.28 16.21
C PRO A 432 27.97 10.89 14.94
N THR A 433 28.99 11.66 14.68
CA THR A 433 30.10 11.45 13.74
C THR A 433 30.67 10.03 13.73
#